data_fd8de576bc7e58f4aad10b37818e64a5
#
_entry.id   fd8de576bc7e58f4aad10b37818e64a5
#
_cell.length_a   1.000
_cell.length_b   1.000
_cell.length_c   1.000
_cell.angle_alpha   90.00
_cell.angle_beta   90.00
_cell.angle_gamma   90.00
#
_symmetry.space_group_name_H-M   'P 1'
#
loop_
_entity.id
_entity.type
_entity.pdbx_description
1 polymer ?
#
loop_
_entity_poly.entity_id
_entity_poly.type
_entity_poly.pdbx_seq_one_letter_code
_entity_poly.pdbx_strand_id
1 'polypeptide(L)'
;MAEYDLTQTLVAHLDPHLVLPLLSHLRTLDLFDAKDVVKAQYEVSKKTNMTDYALQLYKEAYPGEAEPKEITERAREMEAKNEKLSKEAEHVLKVIEDPVVAGSLKQDKAQNFEWLKQQYQLTEEQIHVLYEYGRFRFACGKYSEASSYLY
;
A
#
# COMPACT_ATOMS: atom_id res chain seq x y z
N MET A 1 17.26 23.92 -13.58
CA MET A 1 16.00 23.92 -12.80
C MET A 1 15.20 25.15 -13.22
N ALA A 2 13.90 25.02 -13.45
CA ALA A 2 13.06 26.18 -13.71
C ALA A 2 13.04 27.09 -12.46
N GLU A 3 13.14 28.39 -12.68
CA GLU A 3 13.17 29.41 -11.59
C GLU A 3 11.97 29.31 -10.63
N TYR A 4 10.88 28.69 -11.08
CA TYR A 4 9.63 28.52 -10.33
C TYR A 4 9.32 27.05 -9.98
N ASP A 5 10.32 26.16 -9.99
CA ASP A 5 10.15 24.76 -9.60
C ASP A 5 9.97 24.63 -8.08
N LEU A 6 8.75 24.35 -7.65
CA LEU A 6 8.38 24.12 -6.26
C LEU A 6 8.33 22.62 -5.89
N THR A 7 8.74 21.73 -6.78
CA THR A 7 8.62 20.27 -6.58
C THR A 7 9.25 19.83 -5.27
N GLN A 8 10.49 20.21 -4.99
CA GLN A 8 11.17 19.81 -3.74
C GLN A 8 10.50 20.38 -2.49
N THR A 9 9.98 21.60 -2.57
CA THR A 9 9.28 22.24 -1.46
C THR A 9 7.94 21.53 -1.16
N LEU A 10 7.18 21.23 -2.21
CA LEU A 10 5.86 20.59 -2.08
C LEU A 10 5.96 19.12 -1.64
N VAL A 11 6.91 18.37 -2.20
CA VAL A 11 7.14 16.94 -1.87
C VAL A 11 7.34 16.72 -0.36
N ALA A 12 7.98 17.65 0.33
CA ALA A 12 8.21 17.55 1.78
C ALA A 12 6.92 17.59 2.63
N HIS A 13 5.83 18.14 2.08
CA HIS A 13 4.56 18.36 2.77
C HIS A 13 3.42 17.44 2.30
N LEU A 14 3.66 16.63 1.28
CA LEU A 14 2.66 15.73 0.72
C LEU A 14 2.87 14.29 1.21
N ASP A 15 1.76 13.52 1.23
CA ASP A 15 1.83 12.09 1.51
C ASP A 15 2.69 11.36 0.45
N PRO A 16 3.62 10.47 0.85
CA PRO A 16 4.47 9.72 -0.07
C PRO A 16 3.69 8.97 -1.16
N HIS A 17 2.51 8.42 -0.83
CA HIS A 17 1.66 7.70 -1.79
C HIS A 17 1.05 8.61 -2.86
N LEU A 18 0.93 9.92 -2.59
CA LEU A 18 0.53 10.94 -3.57
C LEU A 18 1.74 11.44 -4.36
N VAL A 19 2.89 11.61 -3.70
CA VAL A 19 4.12 12.12 -4.33
C VAL A 19 4.63 11.19 -5.43
N LEU A 20 4.60 9.87 -5.21
CA LEU A 20 5.15 8.91 -6.18
C LEU A 20 4.45 8.98 -7.55
N PRO A 21 3.11 9.00 -7.67
CA PRO A 21 2.43 9.22 -8.95
C PRO A 21 2.75 10.57 -9.58
N LEU A 22 2.88 11.64 -8.78
CA LEU A 22 3.25 12.96 -9.30
C LEU A 22 4.65 12.95 -9.90
N LEU A 23 5.65 12.37 -9.21
CA LEU A 23 7.00 12.23 -9.75
C LEU A 23 7.03 11.32 -10.99
N SER A 24 6.21 10.26 -11.02
CA SER A 24 6.07 9.41 -12.21
C SER A 24 5.52 10.20 -13.40
N HIS A 25 4.56 11.06 -13.16
CA HIS A 25 4.03 11.94 -14.20
C HIS A 25 5.08 12.95 -14.69
N LEU A 26 5.85 13.57 -13.79
CA LEU A 26 6.94 14.48 -14.17
C LEU A 26 7.98 13.79 -15.08
N ARG A 27 8.25 12.51 -14.84
CA ARG A 27 9.13 11.73 -15.71
C ARG A 27 8.60 11.60 -17.14
N THR A 28 7.27 11.54 -17.33
CA THR A 28 6.67 11.45 -18.68
C THR A 28 6.69 12.76 -19.44
N LEU A 29 6.85 13.88 -18.76
CA LEU A 29 6.86 15.21 -19.38
C LEU A 29 8.24 15.60 -19.97
N ASP A 30 9.28 14.81 -19.66
CA ASP A 30 10.67 15.06 -20.14
C ASP A 30 11.21 16.47 -19.82
N LEU A 31 10.74 17.05 -18.71
CA LEU A 31 11.15 18.37 -18.24
C LEU A 31 12.37 18.32 -17.32
N PHE A 32 12.66 17.16 -16.76
CA PHE A 32 13.74 16.90 -15.79
C PHE A 32 14.58 15.72 -16.26
N ASP A 33 15.83 15.66 -15.81
CA ASP A 33 16.67 14.49 -16.02
C ASP A 33 16.00 13.24 -15.40
N ALA A 34 15.84 12.21 -16.21
CA ALA A 34 15.14 11.00 -15.79
C ALA A 34 15.78 10.33 -14.59
N LYS A 35 17.13 10.39 -14.48
CA LYS A 35 17.87 9.82 -13.33
C LYS A 35 17.59 10.59 -12.05
N ASP A 36 17.48 11.92 -12.13
CA ASP A 36 17.19 12.73 -10.96
C ASP A 36 15.77 12.50 -10.45
N VAL A 37 14.82 12.32 -11.37
CA VAL A 37 13.44 11.96 -10.99
C VAL A 37 13.39 10.57 -10.34
N VAL A 38 14.10 9.58 -10.89
CA VAL A 38 14.16 8.23 -10.30
C VAL A 38 14.81 8.24 -8.91
N LYS A 39 15.88 9.02 -8.70
CA LYS A 39 16.48 9.22 -7.38
C LYS A 39 15.49 9.85 -6.40
N ALA A 40 14.76 10.88 -6.83
CA ALA A 40 13.73 11.50 -6.01
C ALA A 40 12.61 10.52 -5.64
N GLN A 41 12.15 9.70 -6.58
CA GLN A 41 11.18 8.63 -6.32
C GLN A 41 11.72 7.61 -5.31
N TYR A 42 12.98 7.20 -5.44
CA TYR A 42 13.64 6.31 -4.49
C TYR A 42 13.68 6.92 -3.09
N GLU A 43 14.10 8.18 -2.94
CA GLU A 43 14.17 8.87 -1.65
C GLU A 43 12.80 8.97 -0.94
N VAL A 44 11.71 9.07 -1.70
CA VAL A 44 10.35 9.06 -1.16
C VAL A 44 9.92 7.63 -0.82
N SER A 45 10.11 6.68 -1.73
CA SER A 45 9.65 5.30 -1.58
C SER A 45 10.34 4.55 -0.43
N LYS A 46 11.63 4.81 -0.19
CA LYS A 46 12.36 4.17 0.93
C LYS A 46 11.80 4.49 2.31
N LYS A 47 10.99 5.55 2.45
CA LYS A 47 10.31 5.92 3.69
C LYS A 47 8.96 5.21 3.87
N THR A 48 8.48 4.51 2.84
CA THR A 48 7.20 3.80 2.83
C THR A 48 7.38 2.30 3.10
N ASN A 49 6.28 1.56 3.13
CA ASN A 49 6.31 0.09 3.19
C ASN A 49 6.39 -0.56 1.79
N MET A 50 6.52 0.24 0.73
CA MET A 50 6.66 -0.25 -0.65
C MET A 50 8.10 -0.67 -0.94
N THR A 51 8.61 -1.63 -0.20
CA THR A 51 10.02 -2.05 -0.21
C THR A 51 10.45 -2.61 -1.57
N ASP A 52 9.58 -3.38 -2.24
CA ASP A 52 9.87 -3.95 -3.56
C ASP A 52 10.03 -2.84 -4.61
N TYR A 53 9.14 -1.85 -4.55
CA TYR A 53 9.21 -0.69 -5.44
C TYR A 53 10.45 0.16 -5.15
N ALA A 54 10.80 0.37 -3.89
CA ALA A 54 12.01 1.07 -3.50
C ALA A 54 13.28 0.35 -4.01
N LEU A 55 13.34 -0.99 -3.92
CA LEU A 55 14.44 -1.79 -4.48
C LEU A 55 14.53 -1.69 -6.01
N GLN A 56 13.38 -1.69 -6.69
CA GLN A 56 13.33 -1.50 -8.14
C GLN A 56 13.89 -0.13 -8.55
N LEU A 57 13.46 0.94 -7.89
CA LEU A 57 13.94 2.30 -8.12
C LEU A 57 15.44 2.45 -7.80
N TYR A 58 15.91 1.77 -6.73
CA TYR A 58 17.33 1.75 -6.40
C TYR A 58 18.18 1.15 -7.52
N LYS A 59 17.78 0.00 -8.05
CA LYS A 59 18.47 -0.66 -9.18
C LYS A 59 18.51 0.23 -10.43
N GLU A 60 17.44 0.99 -10.66
CA GLU A 60 17.38 1.92 -11.79
C GLU A 60 18.25 3.18 -11.56
N ALA A 61 18.26 3.71 -10.33
CA ALA A 61 19.04 4.89 -9.98
C ALA A 61 20.54 4.62 -9.88
N TYR A 62 20.91 3.42 -9.41
CA TYR A 62 22.29 3.01 -9.08
C TYR A 62 22.62 1.65 -9.72
N PRO A 63 22.68 1.58 -11.05
CA PRO A 63 22.95 0.31 -11.75
C PRO A 63 24.32 -0.25 -11.40
N GLY A 64 24.36 -1.49 -10.93
CA GLY A 64 25.57 -2.19 -10.55
C GLY A 64 26.00 -2.03 -9.09
N GLU A 65 25.32 -1.24 -8.31
CA GLU A 65 25.55 -1.16 -6.86
C GLU A 65 24.84 -2.28 -6.10
N ALA A 66 25.41 -2.67 -4.96
CA ALA A 66 24.78 -3.66 -4.08
C ALA A 66 23.50 -3.11 -3.45
N GLU A 67 22.49 -3.97 -3.29
CA GLU A 67 21.23 -3.57 -2.66
C GLU A 67 21.45 -3.07 -1.21
N PRO A 68 20.77 -1.98 -0.81
CA PRO A 68 20.87 -1.47 0.54
C PRO A 68 20.33 -2.47 1.56
N LYS A 69 21.17 -2.86 2.52
CA LYS A 69 20.81 -3.82 3.57
C LYS A 69 19.57 -3.39 4.35
N GLU A 70 19.46 -2.10 4.65
CA GLU A 70 18.33 -1.52 5.37
C GLU A 70 16.98 -1.79 4.69
N ILE A 71 16.92 -1.63 3.35
CA ILE A 71 15.67 -1.88 2.61
C ILE A 71 15.40 -3.39 2.51
N THR A 72 16.44 -4.19 2.35
CA THR A 72 16.31 -5.65 2.28
C THR A 72 15.84 -6.24 3.62
N GLU A 73 16.35 -5.75 4.74
CA GLU A 73 15.89 -6.14 6.07
C GLU A 73 14.44 -5.72 6.30
N ARG A 74 14.11 -4.47 5.94
CA ARG A 74 12.73 -3.97 6.02
C ARG A 74 11.77 -4.75 5.11
N ALA A 75 12.20 -5.18 3.94
CA ALA A 75 11.39 -6.03 3.06
C ALA A 75 11.01 -7.34 3.74
N ARG A 76 11.95 -7.99 4.42
CA ARG A 76 11.70 -9.22 5.20
C ARG A 76 10.74 -8.97 6.36
N GLU A 77 10.87 -7.85 7.06
CA GLU A 77 9.95 -7.46 8.13
C GLU A 77 8.53 -7.25 7.59
N MET A 78 8.40 -6.58 6.44
CA MET A 78 7.09 -6.36 5.80
C MET A 78 6.48 -7.66 5.32
N GLU A 79 7.27 -8.60 4.79
CA GLU A 79 6.81 -9.93 4.40
C GLU A 79 6.31 -10.73 5.61
N ALA A 80 7.07 -10.78 6.69
CA ALA A 80 6.67 -11.44 7.93
C ALA A 80 5.39 -10.82 8.53
N LYS A 81 5.26 -9.50 8.49
CA LYS A 81 4.06 -8.78 8.93
C LYS A 81 2.85 -9.08 8.04
N ASN A 82 3.06 -9.16 6.72
CA ASN A 82 2.02 -9.53 5.78
C ASN A 82 1.49 -10.95 6.05
N GLU A 83 2.39 -11.92 6.24
CA GLU A 83 2.00 -13.29 6.56
C GLU A 83 1.20 -13.38 7.87
N LYS A 84 1.64 -12.66 8.90
CA LYS A 84 0.95 -12.62 10.18
C LYS A 84 -0.46 -12.07 10.03
N LEU A 85 -0.61 -10.86 9.46
CA LEU A 85 -1.90 -10.21 9.29
C LEU A 85 -2.82 -11.00 8.35
N SER A 86 -2.28 -11.59 7.28
CA SER A 86 -3.04 -12.44 6.38
C SER A 86 -3.62 -13.68 7.08
N LYS A 87 -2.84 -14.34 7.95
CA LYS A 87 -3.32 -15.48 8.74
C LYS A 87 -4.39 -15.07 9.75
N GLU A 88 -4.19 -13.94 10.43
CA GLU A 88 -5.16 -13.40 11.38
C GLU A 88 -6.48 -12.99 10.69
N ALA A 89 -6.40 -12.44 9.48
CA ALA A 89 -7.57 -12.04 8.69
C ALA A 89 -8.21 -13.19 7.88
N GLU A 90 -7.60 -14.37 7.81
CA GLU A 90 -8.02 -15.46 6.91
C GLU A 90 -9.49 -15.84 7.06
N HIS A 91 -9.98 -15.91 8.30
CA HIS A 91 -11.37 -16.28 8.55
C HIS A 91 -12.34 -15.22 8.03
N VAL A 92 -12.11 -13.96 8.34
CA VAL A 92 -12.98 -12.86 7.88
C VAL A 92 -12.90 -12.68 6.37
N LEU A 93 -11.72 -12.85 5.77
CA LEU A 93 -11.54 -12.79 4.32
C LEU A 93 -12.36 -13.86 3.60
N LYS A 94 -12.31 -15.12 4.05
CA LYS A 94 -13.12 -16.20 3.49
C LYS A 94 -14.62 -15.92 3.53
N VAL A 95 -15.08 -15.27 4.60
CA VAL A 95 -16.51 -14.93 4.74
C VAL A 95 -16.89 -13.78 3.77
N ILE A 96 -16.13 -12.72 3.69
CA ILE A 96 -16.48 -11.57 2.83
C ILE A 96 -16.25 -11.83 1.33
N GLU A 97 -15.34 -12.74 0.99
CA GLU A 97 -15.07 -13.15 -0.40
C GLU A 97 -16.11 -14.14 -0.94
N ASP A 98 -16.95 -14.73 -0.07
CA ASP A 98 -18.04 -15.59 -0.51
C ASP A 98 -19.08 -14.78 -1.28
N PRO A 99 -19.37 -15.13 -2.55
CA PRO A 99 -20.32 -14.39 -3.38
C PRO A 99 -21.76 -14.33 -2.80
N VAL A 100 -22.16 -15.35 -2.04
CA VAL A 100 -23.47 -15.40 -1.38
C VAL A 100 -23.53 -14.37 -0.25
N VAL A 101 -22.47 -14.31 0.57
CA VAL A 101 -22.33 -13.33 1.65
C VAL A 101 -22.28 -11.93 1.09
N ALA A 102 -21.42 -11.69 0.10
CA ALA A 102 -21.29 -10.39 -0.56
C ALA A 102 -22.61 -9.90 -1.18
N GLY A 103 -23.41 -10.82 -1.75
CA GLY A 103 -24.75 -10.52 -2.27
C GLY A 103 -25.74 -10.12 -1.18
N SER A 104 -25.75 -10.84 -0.06
CA SER A 104 -26.63 -10.56 1.08
C SER A 104 -26.30 -9.24 1.77
N LEU A 105 -25.00 -8.92 1.92
CA LEU A 105 -24.54 -7.68 2.53
C LEU A 105 -24.94 -6.43 1.74
N LYS A 106 -25.11 -6.54 0.43
CA LYS A 106 -25.55 -5.42 -0.42
C LYS A 106 -27.02 -5.09 -0.27
N GLN A 107 -27.85 -6.05 0.15
CA GLN A 107 -29.31 -5.89 0.20
C GLN A 107 -29.81 -5.24 1.50
N ASP A 108 -29.17 -5.52 2.64
CA ASP A 108 -29.61 -4.97 3.94
C ASP A 108 -28.41 -4.45 4.76
N LYS A 109 -28.18 -3.14 4.69
CA LYS A 109 -27.04 -2.49 5.37
C LYS A 109 -27.24 -2.36 6.89
N ALA A 110 -28.43 -2.38 7.39
CA ALA A 110 -28.72 -2.08 8.81
C ALA A 110 -28.47 -3.28 9.73
N GLN A 111 -28.60 -4.51 9.23
CA GLN A 111 -28.48 -5.74 10.02
C GLN A 111 -27.23 -6.56 9.71
N ASN A 112 -26.35 -6.07 8.86
CA ASN A 112 -25.24 -6.83 8.32
C ASN A 112 -24.32 -7.44 9.37
N PHE A 113 -23.91 -6.68 10.40
CA PHE A 113 -22.98 -7.17 11.40
C PHE A 113 -23.59 -8.24 12.32
N GLU A 114 -24.81 -8.03 12.80
CA GLU A 114 -25.50 -9.01 13.65
C GLU A 114 -25.75 -10.33 12.89
N TRP A 115 -26.10 -10.25 11.62
CA TRP A 115 -26.25 -11.41 10.77
C TRP A 115 -24.91 -12.15 10.58
N LEU A 116 -23.83 -11.46 10.28
CA LEU A 116 -22.50 -12.03 10.16
C LEU A 116 -22.02 -12.70 11.47
N LYS A 117 -22.30 -12.07 12.61
CA LYS A 117 -21.98 -12.60 13.93
C LYS A 117 -22.73 -13.91 14.20
N GLN A 118 -24.02 -13.96 13.88
CA GLN A 118 -24.85 -15.14 14.12
C GLN A 118 -24.54 -16.30 13.16
N GLN A 119 -24.34 -16.02 11.87
CA GLN A 119 -24.17 -17.05 10.84
C GLN A 119 -22.72 -17.52 10.71
N TYR A 120 -21.75 -16.62 10.85
CA TYR A 120 -20.34 -16.89 10.59
C TYR A 120 -19.46 -16.69 11.82
N GLN A 121 -20.03 -16.41 12.99
CA GLN A 121 -19.33 -16.20 14.27
C GLN A 121 -18.25 -15.10 14.17
N LEU A 122 -18.45 -14.11 13.31
CA LEU A 122 -17.53 -12.99 13.20
C LEU A 122 -17.59 -12.11 14.44
N THR A 123 -16.41 -11.70 14.92
CA THR A 123 -16.23 -10.82 16.08
C THR A 123 -15.78 -9.43 15.63
N GLU A 124 -16.00 -8.43 16.49
CA GLU A 124 -15.50 -7.07 16.25
C GLU A 124 -13.97 -7.05 16.13
N GLU A 125 -13.27 -7.90 16.88
CA GLU A 125 -11.81 -8.04 16.80
C GLU A 125 -11.36 -8.50 15.41
N GLN A 126 -12.06 -9.44 14.79
CA GLN A 126 -11.75 -9.91 13.43
C GLN A 126 -11.98 -8.82 12.37
N ILE A 127 -12.99 -7.98 12.55
CA ILE A 127 -13.22 -6.82 11.69
C ILE A 127 -12.10 -5.79 11.88
N HIS A 128 -11.65 -5.59 13.11
CA HIS A 128 -10.51 -4.72 13.38
C HIS A 128 -9.22 -5.24 12.72
N VAL A 129 -8.98 -6.55 12.78
CA VAL A 129 -7.85 -7.19 12.07
C VAL A 129 -7.94 -6.98 10.56
N LEU A 130 -9.12 -7.12 9.97
CA LEU A 130 -9.34 -6.85 8.54
C LEU A 130 -9.01 -5.39 8.18
N TYR A 131 -9.45 -4.44 9.02
CA TYR A 131 -9.13 -3.03 8.84
C TYR A 131 -7.63 -2.76 8.91
N GLU A 132 -6.92 -3.32 9.89
CA GLU A 132 -5.46 -3.21 10.01
C GLU A 132 -4.73 -3.88 8.83
N TYR A 133 -5.25 -5.01 8.33
CA TYR A 133 -4.71 -5.64 7.14
C TYR A 133 -4.91 -4.76 5.90
N GLY A 134 -6.10 -4.20 5.71
CA GLY A 134 -6.37 -3.26 4.61
C GLY A 134 -5.46 -2.02 4.66
N ARG A 135 -5.28 -1.42 5.82
CA ARG A 135 -4.33 -0.31 6.02
C ARG A 135 -2.89 -0.71 5.69
N PHE A 136 -2.48 -1.89 6.13
CA PHE A 136 -1.16 -2.40 5.82
C PHE A 136 -0.96 -2.61 4.32
N ARG A 137 -1.95 -3.19 3.61
CA ARG A 137 -1.92 -3.38 2.15
C ARG A 137 -1.86 -2.03 1.42
N PHE A 138 -2.60 -1.03 1.87
CA PHE A 138 -2.50 0.34 1.36
C PHE A 138 -1.08 0.90 1.52
N ALA A 139 -0.49 0.80 2.71
CA ALA A 139 0.86 1.28 2.99
C ALA A 139 1.95 0.58 2.16
N CYS A 140 1.69 -0.67 1.71
CA CYS A 140 2.54 -1.43 0.78
C CYS A 140 2.24 -1.12 -0.70
N GLY A 141 1.37 -0.14 -1.02
CA GLY A 141 1.01 0.24 -2.39
C GLY A 141 0.04 -0.73 -3.09
N LYS A 142 -0.59 -1.65 -2.36
CA LYS A 142 -1.58 -2.60 -2.89
C LYS A 142 -2.99 -2.01 -2.81
N TYR A 143 -3.20 -0.89 -3.50
CA TYR A 143 -4.41 -0.06 -3.36
C TYR A 143 -5.71 -0.79 -3.74
N SER A 144 -5.71 -1.60 -4.79
CA SER A 144 -6.90 -2.35 -5.23
C SER A 144 -7.37 -3.33 -4.17
N GLU A 145 -6.43 -4.08 -3.56
CA GLU A 145 -6.73 -5.03 -2.48
C GLU A 145 -7.20 -4.28 -1.22
N ALA A 146 -6.47 -3.23 -0.83
CA ALA A 146 -6.85 -2.39 0.30
C ALA A 146 -8.26 -1.80 0.13
N SER A 147 -8.60 -1.34 -1.07
CA SER A 147 -9.93 -0.83 -1.38
C SER A 147 -11.01 -1.89 -1.21
N SER A 148 -10.76 -3.14 -1.65
CA SER A 148 -11.75 -4.23 -1.51
C SER A 148 -12.00 -4.64 -0.06
N TYR A 149 -11.06 -4.37 0.85
CA TYR A 149 -11.19 -4.69 2.28
C TYR A 149 -11.77 -3.54 3.10
N LEU A 150 -11.62 -2.29 2.65
CA LEU A 150 -12.01 -1.10 3.39
C LEU A 150 -13.35 -0.52 2.94
N TYR A 151 -13.90 -0.93 1.81
CA TYR A 151 -15.17 -0.49 1.22
C TYR A 151 -16.13 -1.64 0.94
#